data_d6ae14d7499af5aedf100855f505e277
#
_entry.id   d6ae14d7499af5aedf100855f505e277
#
_cell.length_a   1.000
_cell.length_b   1.000
_cell.length_c   1.000
_cell.angle_alpha   90.00
_cell.angle_beta   90.00
_cell.angle_gamma   90.00
#
_symmetry.space_group_name_H-M   'P 1'
#
loop_
_entity.id
_entity.type
_entity.pdbx_description
1 polymer ?
#
loop_
_entity_poly.entity_id
_entity_poly.type
_entity_poly.pdbx_seq_one_letter_code
_entity_poly.pdbx_strand_id
1 'polypeptide(L)'
;MNQGFLTVAAPEFPPFSSNKDGKLTGVDADIIKEFAAKNCLEVKIEPTSYAGTIPAVQSGRADVAIGCYYRTAIRAEIVDLTDPIYTDEMGLISESGIKSIPELESLKVGTVDGYLWVADMKKVMGSNLTIYPSAVEMQADLKAGRIAVGIDGYGSAVEMYKSDPKYKVVGADADPRVIASKEPAQIGFPVAKDKSDLTKAINASIAAMKTDGKIVEVLTSYGLPETAADTGAPRLVK
;
A
#
# COMPACT_ATOMS: atom_id res chain seq x y z
N MET A 1 4.68 -22.61 3.97
CA MET A 1 4.01 -22.79 2.66
C MET A 1 3.38 -24.15 2.58
N ASN A 2 2.13 -24.26 2.19
CA ASN A 2 1.52 -25.54 1.84
C ASN A 2 1.98 -25.95 0.44
N GLN A 3 2.26 -27.25 0.25
CA GLN A 3 2.78 -27.74 -1.04
C GLN A 3 1.83 -27.40 -2.19
N GLY A 4 2.35 -26.75 -3.23
CA GLY A 4 1.59 -26.32 -4.42
C GLY A 4 0.79 -25.02 -4.26
N PHE A 5 0.83 -24.35 -3.11
CA PHE A 5 0.06 -23.13 -2.86
C PHE A 5 0.93 -22.01 -2.33
N LEU A 6 0.56 -20.78 -2.71
CA LEU A 6 1.03 -19.53 -2.13
C LEU A 6 -0.17 -18.85 -1.45
N THR A 7 -0.16 -18.77 -0.11
CA THR A 7 -1.21 -18.07 0.63
C THR A 7 -0.87 -16.60 0.76
N VAL A 8 -1.75 -15.74 0.25
CA VAL A 8 -1.54 -14.28 0.14
C VAL A 8 -2.49 -13.57 1.08
N ALA A 9 -1.98 -12.84 2.06
CA ALA A 9 -2.77 -11.92 2.87
C ALA A 9 -3.04 -10.66 2.05
N ALA A 10 -4.31 -10.41 1.74
CA ALA A 10 -4.73 -9.35 0.86
C ALA A 10 -5.88 -8.53 1.48
N PRO A 11 -5.67 -7.24 1.78
CA PRO A 11 -6.74 -6.34 2.17
C PRO A 11 -7.52 -5.87 0.93
N GLU A 12 -8.71 -5.33 1.16
CA GLU A 12 -9.40 -4.58 0.11
C GLU A 12 -8.75 -3.19 0.02
N PHE A 13 -7.91 -3.00 -0.99
CA PHE A 13 -7.10 -1.80 -1.21
C PHE A 13 -6.85 -1.53 -2.71
N PRO A 14 -7.89 -1.21 -3.50
CA PRO A 14 -7.72 -0.93 -4.92
C PRO A 14 -6.89 0.36 -5.14
N PRO A 15 -6.08 0.44 -6.23
CA PRO A 15 -5.96 -0.54 -7.30
C PRO A 15 -4.95 -1.67 -7.01
N PHE A 16 -4.39 -1.74 -5.81
CA PHE A 16 -3.27 -2.65 -5.49
C PHE A 16 -3.72 -4.07 -5.19
N SER A 17 -4.79 -4.21 -4.39
CA SER A 17 -5.39 -5.51 -4.09
C SER A 17 -6.91 -5.38 -3.91
N SER A 18 -7.66 -6.29 -4.50
CA SER A 18 -9.10 -6.43 -4.33
C SER A 18 -9.51 -7.88 -4.49
N ASN A 19 -10.44 -8.33 -3.67
CA ASN A 19 -11.01 -9.67 -3.74
C ASN A 19 -12.48 -9.58 -4.15
N LYS A 20 -12.75 -9.84 -5.42
CA LYS A 20 -14.12 -9.90 -5.96
C LYS A 20 -14.47 -11.35 -6.31
N ASP A 21 -15.48 -11.91 -5.66
CA ASP A 21 -15.98 -13.26 -5.92
C ASP A 21 -14.87 -14.34 -5.85
N GLY A 22 -13.96 -14.21 -4.89
CA GLY A 22 -12.83 -15.13 -4.71
C GLY A 22 -11.69 -14.92 -5.72
N LYS A 23 -11.76 -13.89 -6.56
CA LYS A 23 -10.69 -13.52 -7.51
C LYS A 23 -9.88 -12.35 -6.97
N LEU A 24 -8.62 -12.60 -6.76
CA LEU A 24 -7.66 -11.56 -6.40
C LEU A 24 -7.28 -10.75 -7.64
N THR A 25 -7.43 -9.42 -7.57
CA THR A 25 -7.11 -8.48 -8.66
C THR A 25 -6.35 -7.29 -8.12
N GLY A 26 -5.66 -6.56 -8.97
CA GLY A 26 -4.92 -5.35 -8.64
C GLY A 26 -3.43 -5.46 -8.98
N VAL A 27 -2.72 -4.34 -8.85
CA VAL A 27 -1.29 -4.23 -9.20
C VAL A 27 -0.46 -5.29 -8.49
N ASP A 28 -0.53 -5.32 -7.16
CA ASP A 28 0.23 -6.28 -6.36
C ASP A 28 -0.24 -7.72 -6.58
N ALA A 29 -1.56 -7.87 -6.77
CA ALA A 29 -2.16 -9.16 -7.06
C ALA A 29 -1.62 -9.75 -8.38
N ASP A 30 -1.50 -8.95 -9.43
CA ASP A 30 -1.02 -9.44 -10.73
C ASP A 30 0.48 -9.74 -10.68
N ILE A 31 1.26 -8.93 -9.96
CA ILE A 31 2.70 -9.19 -9.73
C ILE A 31 2.91 -10.50 -8.96
N ILE A 32 2.17 -10.73 -7.87
CA ILE A 32 2.35 -11.95 -7.07
C ILE A 32 1.81 -13.20 -7.78
N LYS A 33 0.76 -13.07 -8.60
CA LYS A 33 0.27 -14.15 -9.46
C LYS A 33 1.28 -14.53 -10.53
N GLU A 34 1.97 -13.58 -11.12
CA GLU A 34 3.05 -13.85 -12.08
C GLU A 34 4.18 -14.69 -11.45
N PHE A 35 4.58 -14.32 -10.21
CA PHE A 35 5.51 -15.13 -9.41
C PHE A 35 4.97 -16.53 -9.17
N ALA A 36 3.72 -16.66 -8.72
CA ALA A 36 3.11 -17.95 -8.40
C ALA A 36 3.05 -18.86 -9.65
N ALA A 37 2.61 -18.32 -10.78
CA ALA A 37 2.51 -19.06 -12.05
C ALA A 37 3.87 -19.61 -12.52
N LYS A 38 4.93 -18.78 -12.46
CA LYS A 38 6.29 -19.21 -12.82
C LYS A 38 6.86 -20.30 -11.92
N ASN A 39 6.31 -20.45 -10.70
CA ASN A 39 6.74 -21.45 -9.74
C ASN A 39 5.73 -22.59 -9.56
N CYS A 40 4.76 -22.74 -10.47
CA CYS A 40 3.70 -23.77 -10.42
C CYS A 40 2.92 -23.76 -9.09
N LEU A 41 2.66 -22.57 -8.53
CA LEU A 41 1.90 -22.37 -7.30
C LEU A 41 0.51 -21.85 -7.61
N GLU A 42 -0.49 -22.35 -6.90
CA GLU A 42 -1.84 -21.82 -6.88
C GLU A 42 -1.95 -20.73 -5.78
N VAL A 43 -2.52 -19.58 -6.10
CA VAL A 43 -2.72 -18.50 -5.13
C VAL A 43 -3.97 -18.77 -4.30
N LYS A 44 -3.81 -18.81 -2.98
CA LYS A 44 -4.90 -18.79 -2.00
C LYS A 44 -4.96 -17.45 -1.30
N ILE A 45 -6.18 -16.91 -1.16
CA ILE A 45 -6.38 -15.61 -0.51
C ILE A 45 -6.66 -15.83 0.97
N GLU A 46 -5.93 -15.13 1.82
CA GLU A 46 -6.26 -14.91 3.23
C GLU A 46 -6.84 -13.49 3.37
N PRO A 47 -8.19 -13.35 3.36
CA PRO A 47 -8.81 -12.04 3.44
C PRO A 47 -8.60 -11.45 4.83
N THR A 48 -8.16 -10.19 4.89
CA THR A 48 -7.88 -9.52 6.16
C THR A 48 -7.94 -8.00 6.01
N SER A 49 -8.03 -7.28 7.13
CA SER A 49 -7.86 -5.82 7.13
C SER A 49 -6.40 -5.46 6.82
N TYR A 50 -6.15 -4.22 6.41
CA TYR A 50 -4.79 -3.74 6.15
C TYR A 50 -3.85 -3.96 7.35
N ALA A 51 -4.29 -3.60 8.56
CA ALA A 51 -3.55 -3.81 9.79
C ALA A 51 -3.33 -5.31 10.13
N GLY A 52 -4.19 -6.19 9.64
CA GLY A 52 -4.15 -7.63 9.91
C GLY A 52 -3.19 -8.43 9.02
N THR A 53 -2.70 -7.89 7.91
CA THR A 53 -1.90 -8.63 6.92
C THR A 53 -0.52 -9.03 7.45
N ILE A 54 0.23 -8.12 8.07
CA ILE A 54 1.55 -8.42 8.66
C ILE A 54 1.41 -9.46 9.78
N PRO A 55 0.47 -9.32 10.75
CA PRO A 55 0.17 -10.38 11.71
C PRO A 55 -0.19 -11.72 11.08
N ALA A 56 -0.90 -11.76 9.95
CA ALA A 56 -1.20 -13.00 9.24
C ALA A 56 0.06 -13.69 8.72
N VAL A 57 1.01 -12.92 8.17
CA VAL A 57 2.31 -13.43 7.71
C VAL A 57 3.15 -13.91 8.89
N GLN A 58 3.26 -13.14 9.96
CA GLN A 58 4.04 -13.50 11.16
C GLN A 58 3.53 -14.79 11.84
N SER A 59 2.22 -14.99 11.85
CA SER A 59 1.60 -16.20 12.44
C SER A 59 1.59 -17.42 11.52
N GLY A 60 2.07 -17.28 10.27
CA GLY A 60 2.07 -18.36 9.28
C GLY A 60 0.70 -18.63 8.64
N ARG A 61 -0.33 -17.81 8.89
CA ARG A 61 -1.63 -17.88 8.21
C ARG A 61 -1.52 -17.51 6.72
N ALA A 62 -0.57 -16.64 6.39
CA ALA A 62 -0.21 -16.30 5.03
C ALA A 62 1.29 -16.45 4.80
N ASP A 63 1.70 -16.67 3.56
CA ASP A 63 3.11 -16.78 3.16
C ASP A 63 3.68 -15.40 2.83
N VAL A 64 2.86 -14.52 2.26
CA VAL A 64 3.21 -13.18 1.81
C VAL A 64 2.02 -12.24 1.99
N ALA A 65 2.28 -10.97 2.27
CA ALA A 65 1.27 -9.92 2.27
C ALA A 65 1.44 -8.99 1.06
N ILE A 66 0.31 -8.50 0.54
CA ILE A 66 0.23 -7.50 -0.52
C ILE A 66 -0.70 -6.36 -0.10
N GLY A 67 -0.66 -5.22 -0.78
CA GLY A 67 -1.48 -4.04 -0.49
C GLY A 67 -0.65 -2.77 -0.36
N CYS A 68 0.26 -2.54 -1.32
CA CYS A 68 1.08 -1.34 -1.41
C CYS A 68 1.90 -1.07 -0.12
N TYR A 69 2.60 -2.11 0.38
CA TYR A 69 3.35 -1.98 1.64
C TYR A 69 4.63 -1.18 1.45
N TYR A 70 4.68 0.00 2.08
CA TYR A 70 5.87 0.84 2.14
C TYR A 70 6.99 0.09 2.88
N ARG A 71 8.16 0.05 2.27
CA ARG A 71 9.37 -0.52 2.85
C ARG A 71 9.89 0.40 3.95
N THR A 72 9.68 0.02 5.21
CA THR A 72 10.07 0.81 6.38
C THR A 72 11.01 0.05 7.30
N ALA A 73 11.87 0.76 8.04
CA ALA A 73 12.76 0.17 9.02
C ALA A 73 11.99 -0.62 10.09
N ILE A 74 10.88 -0.05 10.59
CA ILE A 74 10.04 -0.70 11.62
C ILE A 74 9.44 -2.02 11.09
N ARG A 75 8.93 -2.05 9.86
CA ARG A 75 8.43 -3.30 9.27
C ARG A 75 9.55 -4.31 9.05
N ALA A 76 10.74 -3.87 8.63
CA ALA A 76 11.90 -4.72 8.44
C ALA A 76 12.42 -5.37 9.74
N GLU A 77 12.07 -4.85 10.91
CA GLU A 77 12.38 -5.49 12.19
C GLU A 77 11.58 -6.78 12.42
N ILE A 78 10.34 -6.84 11.91
CA ILE A 78 9.37 -7.89 12.22
C ILE A 78 9.05 -8.83 11.06
N VAL A 79 9.28 -8.41 9.80
CA VAL A 79 9.13 -9.21 8.59
C VAL A 79 10.29 -8.95 7.65
N ASP A 80 10.53 -9.87 6.70
CA ASP A 80 11.34 -9.57 5.54
C ASP A 80 10.50 -8.74 4.55
N LEU A 81 11.13 -7.76 3.92
CA LEU A 81 10.52 -6.98 2.85
C LEU A 81 11.24 -7.32 1.55
N THR A 82 10.50 -7.69 0.52
CA THR A 82 11.10 -7.94 -0.79
C THR A 82 11.84 -6.70 -1.31
N ASP A 83 12.62 -6.87 -2.36
CA ASP A 83 13.22 -5.77 -3.09
C ASP A 83 12.14 -4.79 -3.57
N PRO A 84 12.50 -3.50 -3.79
CA PRO A 84 11.54 -2.50 -4.24
C PRO A 84 10.90 -2.90 -5.58
N ILE A 85 9.58 -2.85 -5.64
CA ILE A 85 8.81 -3.20 -6.83
C ILE A 85 8.47 -1.95 -7.64
N TYR A 86 7.85 -0.99 -6.99
CA TYR A 86 7.46 0.33 -7.50
C TYR A 86 7.46 1.36 -6.35
N THR A 87 7.06 2.59 -6.63
CA THR A 87 6.93 3.67 -5.62
C THR A 87 5.50 4.15 -5.51
N ASP A 88 5.09 4.58 -4.30
CA ASP A 88 3.85 5.29 -4.02
C ASP A 88 4.12 6.39 -2.98
N GLU A 89 3.23 7.39 -2.89
CA GLU A 89 3.39 8.51 -1.98
C GLU A 89 2.14 8.73 -1.11
N MET A 90 2.29 9.53 -0.07
CA MET A 90 1.19 9.94 0.79
C MET A 90 0.29 10.92 0.05
N GLY A 91 -0.97 10.54 -0.17
CA GLY A 91 -1.98 11.36 -0.85
C GLY A 91 -2.92 12.04 0.15
N LEU A 92 -3.27 13.29 -0.15
CA LEU A 92 -4.31 14.06 0.55
C LEU A 92 -5.52 14.23 -0.36
N ILE A 93 -6.69 13.95 0.18
CA ILE A 93 -7.97 14.00 -0.53
C ILE A 93 -8.83 15.09 0.11
N SER A 94 -9.15 16.14 -0.63
CA SER A 94 -10.02 17.23 -0.16
C SER A 94 -10.69 17.94 -1.32
N GLU A 95 -11.76 18.73 -1.05
CA GLU A 95 -12.41 19.56 -2.07
C GLU A 95 -11.51 20.70 -2.54
N SER A 96 -10.71 21.27 -1.63
CA SER A 96 -9.83 22.42 -1.93
C SER A 96 -8.51 22.04 -2.59
N GLY A 97 -8.02 20.80 -2.44
CA GLY A 97 -6.71 20.37 -2.90
C GLY A 97 -5.57 20.81 -1.97
N ILE A 98 -5.81 20.73 -0.65
CA ILE A 98 -4.79 21.00 0.38
C ILE A 98 -3.63 20.03 0.21
N LYS A 99 -2.39 20.57 0.24
CA LYS A 99 -1.13 19.80 0.15
C LYS A 99 -0.34 19.83 1.45
N SER A 100 -0.46 20.92 2.19
CA SER A 100 0.38 21.24 3.35
C SER A 100 -0.15 20.58 4.61
N ILE A 101 0.70 19.82 5.30
CA ILE A 101 0.35 19.16 6.58
C ILE A 101 0.01 20.18 7.67
N PRO A 102 0.71 21.33 7.83
CA PRO A 102 0.31 22.38 8.77
C PRO A 102 -1.14 22.89 8.56
N GLU A 103 -1.63 22.96 7.34
CA GLU A 103 -3.01 23.40 7.07
C GLU A 103 -4.06 22.39 7.58
N LEU A 104 -3.68 21.13 7.77
CA LEU A 104 -4.58 20.09 8.29
C LEU A 104 -4.89 20.25 9.78
N GLU A 105 -3.99 20.89 10.56
CA GLU A 105 -4.05 20.87 12.03
C GLU A 105 -5.34 21.43 12.61
N SER A 106 -6.01 22.33 11.91
CA SER A 106 -7.31 22.92 12.30
C SER A 106 -8.52 22.15 11.77
N LEU A 107 -8.31 21.10 10.97
CA LEU A 107 -9.37 20.38 10.25
C LEU A 107 -9.62 19.00 10.88
N LYS A 108 -10.80 18.45 10.62
CA LYS A 108 -11.09 17.04 10.88
C LYS A 108 -10.50 16.20 9.74
N VAL A 109 -9.57 15.31 10.08
CA VAL A 109 -8.82 14.50 9.13
C VAL A 109 -9.05 13.02 9.39
N GLY A 110 -9.14 12.22 8.35
CA GLY A 110 -9.27 10.78 8.43
C GLY A 110 -8.11 10.04 7.78
N THR A 111 -7.77 8.87 8.32
CA THR A 111 -6.83 7.92 7.72
C THR A 111 -7.17 6.49 8.12
N VAL A 112 -6.48 5.51 7.55
CA VAL A 112 -6.75 4.09 7.79
C VAL A 112 -5.73 3.51 8.79
N ASP A 113 -6.20 2.60 9.64
CA ASP A 113 -5.35 1.93 10.61
C ASP A 113 -4.26 1.08 9.94
N GLY A 114 -3.07 1.09 10.53
CA GLY A 114 -1.90 0.37 10.01
C GLY A 114 -1.12 1.10 8.91
N TYR A 115 -1.57 2.27 8.44
CA TYR A 115 -0.79 3.08 7.50
C TYR A 115 0.45 3.68 8.17
N LEU A 116 1.50 3.88 7.36
CA LEU A 116 2.81 4.35 7.85
C LEU A 116 2.73 5.66 8.64
N TRP A 117 1.94 6.61 8.17
CA TRP A 117 1.85 7.97 8.75
C TRP A 117 0.96 8.08 9.97
N VAL A 118 0.24 7.01 10.36
CA VAL A 118 -0.72 7.07 11.49
C VAL A 118 -0.08 7.55 12.77
N ALA A 119 1.10 7.03 13.13
CA ALA A 119 1.78 7.39 14.37
C ALA A 119 2.22 8.87 14.37
N ASP A 120 2.73 9.37 13.26
CA ASP A 120 3.16 10.76 13.13
C ASP A 120 1.96 11.70 13.07
N MET A 121 0.93 11.35 12.28
CA MET A 121 -0.30 12.16 12.21
C MET A 121 -1.06 12.23 13.52
N LYS A 122 -1.02 11.19 14.36
CA LYS A 122 -1.54 11.25 15.74
C LYS A 122 -0.86 12.35 16.57
N LYS A 123 0.46 12.50 16.45
CA LYS A 123 1.22 13.54 17.16
C LYS A 123 0.90 14.93 16.64
N VAL A 124 0.73 15.08 15.31
CA VAL A 124 0.46 16.37 14.66
C VAL A 124 -0.99 16.81 14.89
N MET A 125 -1.95 15.91 14.73
CA MET A 125 -3.38 16.23 14.67
C MET A 125 -4.12 16.08 16.00
N GLY A 126 -3.58 15.27 16.92
CA GLY A 126 -4.23 14.97 18.19
C GLY A 126 -5.66 14.43 17.99
N SER A 127 -6.63 15.08 18.63
CA SER A 127 -8.07 14.72 18.57
C SER A 127 -8.74 15.03 17.21
N ASN A 128 -8.06 15.71 16.31
CA ASN A 128 -8.58 16.03 14.97
C ASN A 128 -8.39 14.88 13.98
N LEU A 129 -7.63 13.83 14.35
CA LEU A 129 -7.45 12.64 13.53
C LEU A 129 -8.45 11.55 13.89
N THR A 130 -9.21 11.10 12.90
CA THR A 130 -10.06 9.90 12.99
C THR A 130 -9.36 8.75 12.23
N ILE A 131 -9.29 7.57 12.87
CA ILE A 131 -8.69 6.38 12.28
C ILE A 131 -9.79 5.40 11.94
N TYR A 132 -9.82 4.97 10.68
CA TYR A 132 -10.83 4.08 10.12
C TYR A 132 -10.25 2.68 9.91
N PRO A 133 -11.08 1.63 9.99
CA PRO A 133 -10.64 0.27 9.70
C PRO A 133 -10.43 0.03 8.19
N SER A 134 -11.01 0.88 7.34
CA SER A 134 -10.84 0.78 5.87
C SER A 134 -10.95 2.15 5.18
N ALA A 135 -10.39 2.24 3.96
CA ALA A 135 -10.51 3.41 3.11
C ALA A 135 -11.96 3.69 2.67
N VAL A 136 -12.80 2.65 2.57
CA VAL A 136 -14.22 2.79 2.22
C VAL A 136 -14.99 3.56 3.30
N GLU A 137 -14.74 3.25 4.57
CA GLU A 137 -15.38 3.95 5.70
C GLU A 137 -14.88 5.39 5.82
N MET A 138 -13.58 5.61 5.63
CA MET A 138 -13.00 6.96 5.57
C MET A 138 -13.65 7.77 4.42
N GLN A 139 -13.80 7.18 3.23
CA GLN A 139 -14.46 7.82 2.09
C GLN A 139 -15.92 8.18 2.40
N ALA A 140 -16.65 7.30 3.06
CA ALA A 140 -18.05 7.56 3.44
C ALA A 140 -18.15 8.78 4.37
N ASP A 141 -17.22 8.92 5.32
CA ASP A 141 -17.17 10.06 6.24
C ASP A 141 -16.72 11.35 5.55
N LEU A 142 -15.78 11.26 4.62
CA LEU A 142 -15.37 12.41 3.80
C LEU A 142 -16.54 12.91 2.92
N LYS A 143 -17.25 12.01 2.25
CA LYS A 143 -18.42 12.36 1.44
C LYS A 143 -19.59 12.93 2.25
N ALA A 144 -19.74 12.48 3.49
CA ALA A 144 -20.73 12.99 4.43
C ALA A 144 -20.32 14.30 5.12
N GLY A 145 -19.10 14.81 4.88
CA GLY A 145 -18.57 16.04 5.50
C GLY A 145 -18.23 15.89 6.98
N ARG A 146 -18.12 14.66 7.51
CA ARG A 146 -17.70 14.42 8.90
C ARG A 146 -16.20 14.62 9.09
N ILE A 147 -15.42 14.43 8.06
CA ILE A 147 -14.02 14.85 7.94
C ILE A 147 -13.86 15.76 6.71
N ALA A 148 -12.91 16.66 6.76
CA ALA A 148 -12.62 17.61 5.68
C ALA A 148 -11.54 17.09 4.71
N VAL A 149 -10.65 16.23 5.21
CA VAL A 149 -9.53 15.66 4.45
C VAL A 149 -9.37 14.18 4.78
N GLY A 150 -9.20 13.37 3.75
CA GLY A 150 -8.76 11.98 3.85
C GLY A 150 -7.27 11.87 3.54
N ILE A 151 -6.58 10.93 4.20
CA ILE A 151 -5.18 10.61 3.91
C ILE A 151 -5.10 9.13 3.51
N ASP A 152 -4.61 8.87 2.29
CA ASP A 152 -4.48 7.53 1.72
C ASP A 152 -3.19 7.42 0.89
N GLY A 153 -2.83 6.22 0.41
CA GLY A 153 -1.85 6.08 -0.66
C GLY A 153 -2.32 6.83 -1.90
N TYR A 154 -1.43 7.56 -2.56
CA TYR A 154 -1.80 8.41 -3.69
C TYR A 154 -2.49 7.60 -4.80
N GLY A 155 -1.93 6.45 -5.17
CA GLY A 155 -2.51 5.60 -6.20
C GLY A 155 -3.91 5.09 -5.85
N SER A 156 -4.15 4.69 -4.58
CA SER A 156 -5.47 4.28 -4.10
C SER A 156 -6.46 5.44 -4.13
N ALA A 157 -6.04 6.60 -3.66
CA ALA A 157 -6.86 7.80 -3.64
C ALA A 157 -7.27 8.22 -5.06
N VAL A 158 -6.33 8.24 -6.02
CA VAL A 158 -6.64 8.57 -7.42
C VAL A 158 -7.67 7.61 -8.00
N GLU A 159 -7.49 6.30 -7.81
CA GLU A 159 -8.47 5.30 -8.30
C GLU A 159 -9.85 5.48 -7.66
N MET A 160 -9.88 5.70 -6.34
CA MET A 160 -11.12 5.80 -5.57
C MET A 160 -11.96 7.05 -5.93
N TYR A 161 -11.29 8.16 -6.26
CA TYR A 161 -11.94 9.44 -6.53
C TYR A 161 -11.94 9.85 -8.01
N LYS A 162 -11.44 9.02 -8.93
CA LYS A 162 -11.35 9.32 -10.38
C LYS A 162 -12.68 9.75 -11.03
N SER A 163 -13.80 9.28 -10.50
CA SER A 163 -15.14 9.60 -11.02
C SER A 163 -15.87 10.68 -10.19
N ASP A 164 -15.20 11.27 -9.20
CA ASP A 164 -15.80 12.27 -8.32
C ASP A 164 -15.00 13.59 -8.35
N PRO A 165 -15.30 14.48 -9.32
CA PRO A 165 -14.53 15.71 -9.55
C PRO A 165 -14.63 16.73 -8.40
N LYS A 166 -15.50 16.50 -7.43
CA LYS A 166 -15.61 17.31 -6.22
C LYS A 166 -14.32 17.26 -5.38
N TYR A 167 -13.66 16.09 -5.39
CA TYR A 167 -12.46 15.87 -4.60
C TYR A 167 -11.20 15.92 -5.48
N LYS A 168 -10.20 16.59 -4.95
CA LYS A 168 -8.84 16.65 -5.53
C LYS A 168 -7.96 15.71 -4.71
N VAL A 169 -7.21 14.88 -5.42
CA VAL A 169 -6.16 14.03 -4.85
C VAL A 169 -4.83 14.67 -5.19
N VAL A 170 -4.02 14.95 -4.18
CA VAL A 170 -2.71 15.60 -4.34
C VAL A 170 -1.67 14.90 -3.46
N GLY A 171 -0.42 14.83 -3.92
CA GLY A 171 0.68 14.39 -3.07
C GLY A 171 0.90 15.39 -1.92
N ALA A 172 1.16 14.88 -0.72
CA ALA A 172 1.46 15.72 0.44
C ALA A 172 2.80 16.44 0.27
N ASP A 173 2.84 17.73 0.60
CA ASP A 173 4.10 18.45 0.71
C ASP A 173 4.94 17.88 1.86
N ALA A 174 6.26 17.88 1.68
CA ALA A 174 7.18 17.34 2.68
C ALA A 174 7.10 18.10 4.01
N ASP A 175 6.79 17.39 5.10
CA ASP A 175 6.82 17.92 6.47
C ASP A 175 7.77 17.06 7.33
N PRO A 176 8.74 17.67 8.02
CA PRO A 176 9.73 16.92 8.81
C PRO A 176 9.12 16.10 9.95
N ARG A 177 7.91 16.41 10.40
CA ARG A 177 7.18 15.71 11.46
C ARG A 177 6.48 14.44 10.96
N VAL A 178 6.30 14.30 9.63
CA VAL A 178 5.62 13.17 9.00
C VAL A 178 6.54 12.55 7.97
N ILE A 179 7.21 11.48 8.35
CA ILE A 179 8.28 10.87 7.55
C ILE A 179 7.78 10.43 6.17
N ALA A 180 6.55 9.90 6.10
CA ALA A 180 5.95 9.42 4.86
C ALA A 180 5.71 10.51 3.80
N SER A 181 5.73 11.80 4.18
CA SER A 181 5.56 12.92 3.26
C SER A 181 6.85 13.39 2.58
N LYS A 182 8.03 12.92 3.03
CA LYS A 182 9.31 13.47 2.57
C LYS A 182 9.69 13.07 1.15
N GLU A 183 9.38 11.86 0.77
CA GLU A 183 9.65 11.30 -0.56
C GLU A 183 8.75 10.10 -0.84
N PRO A 184 8.46 9.78 -2.12
CA PRO A 184 7.73 8.57 -2.46
C PRO A 184 8.39 7.34 -1.86
N ALA A 185 7.62 6.49 -1.20
CA ALA A 185 8.11 5.28 -0.57
C ALA A 185 8.24 4.14 -1.58
N GLN A 186 9.24 3.30 -1.40
CA GLN A 186 9.37 2.06 -2.16
C GLN A 186 8.41 1.01 -1.61
N ILE A 187 7.74 0.31 -2.51
CA ILE A 187 6.81 -0.77 -2.19
C ILE A 187 7.53 -2.11 -2.26
N GLY A 188 7.24 -2.98 -1.28
CA GLY A 188 7.71 -4.35 -1.25
C GLY A 188 6.72 -5.25 -0.51
N PHE A 189 6.78 -6.54 -0.77
CA PHE A 189 5.89 -7.51 -0.14
C PHE A 189 6.46 -7.99 1.19
N PRO A 190 5.71 -7.89 2.30
CA PRO A 190 6.09 -8.51 3.57
C PRO A 190 6.05 -10.03 3.50
N VAL A 191 7.12 -10.68 3.96
CA VAL A 191 7.28 -12.14 4.08
C VAL A 191 7.75 -12.45 5.49
N ALA A 192 7.39 -13.60 6.06
CA ALA A 192 7.87 -13.99 7.38
C ALA A 192 9.40 -14.19 7.38
N LYS A 193 10.07 -13.76 8.45
CA LYS A 193 11.55 -13.80 8.55
C LYS A 193 12.15 -15.21 8.47
N ASP A 194 11.40 -16.23 8.86
CA ASP A 194 11.80 -17.63 8.76
C ASP A 194 11.66 -18.21 7.34
N LYS A 195 11.15 -17.40 6.37
CA LYS A 195 10.95 -17.78 4.97
C LYS A 195 11.86 -17.03 4.01
N SER A 196 13.11 -16.82 4.37
CA SER A 196 14.09 -16.05 3.57
C SER A 196 14.26 -16.60 2.14
N ASP A 197 14.09 -17.90 1.92
CA ASP A 197 14.17 -18.49 0.57
C ASP A 197 12.97 -18.10 -0.30
N LEU A 198 11.78 -17.92 0.29
CA LEU A 198 10.63 -17.37 -0.40
C LEU A 198 10.90 -15.90 -0.79
N THR A 199 11.45 -15.10 0.14
CA THR A 199 11.85 -13.70 -0.14
C THR A 199 12.82 -13.63 -1.31
N LYS A 200 13.87 -14.48 -1.32
CA LYS A 200 14.84 -14.54 -2.43
C LYS A 200 14.19 -14.92 -3.76
N ALA A 201 13.30 -15.90 -3.75
CA ALA A 201 12.59 -16.36 -4.95
C ALA A 201 11.69 -15.24 -5.52
N ILE A 202 10.96 -14.53 -4.65
CA ILE A 202 10.13 -13.39 -5.07
C ILE A 202 11.02 -12.27 -5.62
N ASN A 203 12.16 -11.95 -4.97
CA ASN A 203 13.10 -10.93 -5.45
C ASN A 203 13.66 -11.26 -6.83
N ALA A 204 14.02 -12.52 -7.08
CA ALA A 204 14.47 -12.96 -8.41
C ALA A 204 13.38 -12.76 -9.47
N SER A 205 12.12 -13.03 -9.13
CA SER A 205 10.99 -12.79 -10.02
C SER A 205 10.75 -11.28 -10.27
N ILE A 206 10.84 -10.46 -9.21
CA ILE A 206 10.73 -8.99 -9.34
C ILE A 206 11.81 -8.46 -10.27
N ALA A 207 13.06 -8.89 -10.11
CA ALA A 207 14.18 -8.48 -10.96
C ALA A 207 13.93 -8.86 -12.44
N ALA A 208 13.44 -10.07 -12.70
CA ALA A 208 13.07 -10.51 -14.05
C ALA A 208 11.94 -9.64 -14.63
N MET A 209 10.85 -9.44 -13.87
CA MET A 209 9.71 -8.62 -14.30
C MET A 209 10.08 -7.14 -14.54
N LYS A 210 11.06 -6.59 -13.83
CA LYS A 210 11.59 -5.25 -14.10
C LYS A 210 12.35 -5.23 -15.43
N THR A 211 13.20 -6.24 -15.66
CA THR A 211 14.01 -6.35 -16.91
C THR A 211 13.10 -6.53 -18.12
N ASP A 212 12.05 -7.32 -18.01
CA ASP A 212 11.10 -7.62 -19.10
C ASP A 212 10.05 -6.51 -19.30
N GLY A 213 10.07 -5.44 -18.49
CA GLY A 213 9.08 -4.35 -18.54
C GLY A 213 7.71 -4.72 -17.97
N LYS A 214 7.56 -5.91 -17.38
CA LYS A 214 6.25 -6.39 -16.86
C LYS A 214 5.72 -5.54 -15.70
N ILE A 215 6.61 -4.98 -14.87
CA ILE A 215 6.17 -4.06 -13.79
C ILE A 215 5.53 -2.80 -14.39
N VAL A 216 6.13 -2.20 -15.41
CA VAL A 216 5.57 -1.03 -16.12
C VAL A 216 4.23 -1.38 -16.76
N GLU A 217 4.14 -2.52 -17.44
CA GLU A 217 2.89 -3.01 -18.06
C GLU A 217 1.77 -3.12 -17.01
N VAL A 218 2.05 -3.74 -15.88
CA VAL A 218 1.06 -3.89 -14.80
C VAL A 218 0.64 -2.52 -14.24
N LEU A 219 1.59 -1.65 -13.88
CA LEU A 219 1.28 -0.33 -13.34
C LEU A 219 0.39 0.49 -14.29
N THR A 220 0.75 0.56 -15.57
CA THR A 220 0.02 1.35 -16.56
C THR A 220 -1.36 0.77 -16.87
N SER A 221 -1.54 -0.56 -16.79
CA SER A 221 -2.85 -1.20 -16.95
C SER A 221 -3.86 -0.80 -15.87
N TYR A 222 -3.37 -0.38 -14.70
CA TYR A 222 -4.19 0.17 -13.60
C TYR A 222 -4.17 1.71 -13.54
N GLY A 223 -3.64 2.39 -14.58
CA GLY A 223 -3.62 3.85 -14.67
C GLY A 223 -2.54 4.53 -13.80
N LEU A 224 -1.60 3.77 -13.25
CA LEU A 224 -0.47 4.32 -12.52
C LEU A 224 0.64 4.76 -13.50
N PRO A 225 1.44 5.78 -13.15
CA PRO A 225 2.48 6.28 -14.03
C PRO A 225 3.62 5.25 -14.18
N GLU A 226 4.16 5.13 -15.39
CA GLU A 226 5.32 4.25 -15.66
C GLU A 226 6.53 4.61 -14.80
N THR A 227 6.69 5.90 -14.47
CA THR A 227 7.77 6.40 -13.59
C THR A 227 7.74 5.80 -12.19
N ALA A 228 6.59 5.29 -11.74
CA ALA A 228 6.50 4.58 -10.46
C ALA A 228 7.36 3.29 -10.44
N ALA A 229 7.67 2.71 -11.60
CA ALA A 229 8.56 1.54 -11.71
C ALA A 229 10.03 1.88 -11.43
N ASP A 230 10.42 3.16 -11.54
CA ASP A 230 11.78 3.61 -11.21
C ASP A 230 11.91 3.78 -9.70
N THR A 231 12.38 2.74 -9.06
CA THR A 231 12.50 2.72 -7.61
C THR A 231 13.83 3.26 -7.08
N GLY A 232 14.83 3.42 -7.95
CA GLY A 232 16.20 3.70 -7.50
C GLY A 232 16.81 2.59 -6.64
N ALA A 233 17.87 2.91 -5.90
CA ALA A 233 18.51 1.96 -4.99
C ALA A 233 17.57 1.57 -3.83
N PRO A 234 17.63 0.32 -3.34
CA PRO A 234 16.81 -0.12 -2.21
C PRO A 234 17.04 0.75 -0.97
N ARG A 235 15.94 1.25 -0.39
CA ARG A 235 15.94 2.04 0.85
C ARG A 235 14.77 1.67 1.75
N LEU A 236 14.86 2.08 3.00
CA LEU A 236 13.77 1.97 3.97
C LEU A 236 13.40 3.36 4.45
N VAL A 237 12.11 3.63 4.56
CA VAL A 237 11.62 4.81 5.30
C VAL A 237 11.95 4.59 6.78
N LYS A 238 12.60 5.57 7.40
CA LYS A 238 13.12 5.50 8.79
C LYS A 238 12.20 6.21 9.76
#